data_56da74d83f3d2eb447f7d458dec443d1
#
_entry.id   56da74d83f3d2eb447f7d458dec443d1
#
_cell.length_a   1.000
_cell.length_b   1.000
_cell.length_c   1.000
_cell.angle_alpha   90.00
_cell.angle_beta   90.00
_cell.angle_gamma   90.00
#
_symmetry.space_group_name_H-M   'P 1'
#
loop_
_entity.id
_entity.type
_entity.pdbx_description
1 polymer ?
#
loop_
_entity_poly.entity_id
_entity_poly.type
_entity_poly.pdbx_seq_one_letter_code
_entity_poly.pdbx_strand_id
1 'polypeptide(L)'
;SASATLKTVTGNYDLDYIKNKLGNNFYEISKEENDRISKYIEKRLGSYDKVNIEIDKCPITSENFKNILQNILNENYEEVLDRINNLTSDKFFKARYTKIIYAMDKFLDKKVKSFLFLTNSVMGSSLNFNYNFIKYVFDVLKVKHNKKAYLYTLEGALEKFENTKEQIKEKLKRGNCVFVVSTYQTLGAGQNLQYEFDESIEDFMESISDVDYNGKFKDFDAIFLDKPTNLFVTLNKDVSEEQLLKYIYQVKCLEEVGYFNLEQAEKEIKKGIKIAYHSSPQKISIPRSNHIYMHTAKVILQAIGRICRTKYKRKNIFISYDCLMENDLSKVKDEILSRPINFELKKLLLSCENVNQDYISGIDNINNSKVRKIHTTIETIRQFKTVSDIRRWEELRDIVLRYPVDNVGMHKLYDIYCDFDRETDYYYCARIKENEYNITGLNPNSITINEDLVRLKLLLKIPGVEQYFKDKGYATQFQKSNHILLPNVFIKIYLGALGECIGEFLLNQYLMRFNMKLERIDSIEKYEKFDFTLGNDIYVDFKHWIGNFDKNRGKEIERFIDKLDKINGKRGFIINILKPDNYDPKQYISNDNRLIIIPYLYDTEKNKINIDAVKLFIKYINY
;
A
#
# COMPACT_ATOMS: atom_id res chain seq x y z
N SER A 1 2.94 -0.13 -21.43
CA SER A 1 3.75 -1.16 -20.75
C SER A 1 2.82 -2.24 -20.20
N ALA A 2 3.17 -3.53 -20.37
CA ALA A 2 2.38 -4.64 -19.80
C ALA A 2 2.17 -4.48 -18.29
N SER A 3 3.15 -3.89 -17.59
CA SER A 3 3.06 -3.62 -16.15
C SER A 3 2.09 -2.50 -15.75
N ALA A 4 1.59 -1.70 -16.70
CA ALA A 4 0.61 -0.67 -16.42
C ALA A 4 -0.79 -1.25 -16.14
N THR A 5 -1.03 -2.51 -16.51
CA THR A 5 -2.29 -3.20 -16.22
C THR A 5 -2.49 -3.55 -14.75
N LEU A 6 -1.40 -3.64 -13.97
CA LEU A 6 -1.46 -3.95 -12.54
C LEU A 6 -1.19 -2.71 -11.71
N LYS A 7 -2.21 -2.23 -11.00
CA LYS A 7 -2.08 -1.12 -10.04
C LYS A 7 -1.35 -1.61 -8.78
N THR A 8 -0.36 -0.83 -8.34
CA THR A 8 0.36 -1.10 -7.08
C THR A 8 0.46 0.19 -6.28
N VAL A 9 0.11 0.12 -5.01
CA VAL A 9 0.04 1.28 -4.12
C VAL A 9 1.39 1.95 -3.91
N THR A 10 2.44 1.14 -3.78
CA THR A 10 3.79 1.63 -3.45
C THR A 10 4.71 1.78 -4.66
N GLY A 11 4.18 1.63 -5.84
CA GLY A 11 5.06 1.43 -7.00
C GLY A 11 4.83 2.31 -8.20
N ASN A 12 4.37 3.52 -8.09
CA ASN A 12 4.50 4.55 -9.11
C ASN A 12 3.25 5.22 -9.60
N TYR A 13 2.16 5.05 -9.77
CA TYR A 13 1.16 5.92 -10.42
C TYR A 13 -0.12 5.94 -9.62
N ASP A 14 -0.29 7.01 -8.89
CA ASP A 14 -1.60 7.37 -8.39
C ASP A 14 -2.39 8.05 -9.52
N LEU A 15 -3.08 7.24 -10.31
CA LEU A 15 -3.95 7.76 -11.36
C LEU A 15 -5.12 8.56 -10.79
N ASP A 16 -5.59 8.20 -9.59
CA ASP A 16 -6.67 8.91 -8.93
C ASP A 16 -6.18 10.29 -8.45
N TYR A 17 -4.93 10.38 -7.96
CA TYR A 17 -4.30 11.67 -7.67
C TYR A 17 -4.19 12.54 -8.93
N ILE A 18 -3.71 11.98 -10.04
CA ILE A 18 -3.58 12.69 -11.31
C ILE A 18 -4.95 13.14 -11.80
N LYS A 19 -5.95 12.27 -11.77
CA LYS A 19 -7.34 12.59 -12.13
C LYS A 19 -7.88 13.75 -11.30
N ASN A 20 -7.70 13.70 -9.98
CA ASN A 20 -8.15 14.75 -9.08
C ASN A 20 -7.43 16.09 -9.33
N LYS A 21 -6.14 16.05 -9.71
CA LYS A 21 -5.36 17.26 -10.03
C LYS A 21 -5.70 17.86 -11.38
N LEU A 22 -5.93 17.03 -12.39
CA LEU A 22 -6.23 17.49 -13.75
C LEU A 22 -7.72 17.76 -13.98
N GLY A 23 -8.62 17.21 -13.15
CA GLY A 23 -10.06 17.40 -13.27
C GLY A 23 -10.56 17.06 -14.67
N ASN A 24 -11.23 18.00 -15.33
CA ASN A 24 -11.77 17.84 -16.68
C ASN A 24 -10.70 17.64 -17.79
N ASN A 25 -9.43 17.88 -17.50
CA ASN A 25 -8.33 17.62 -18.42
C ASN A 25 -7.82 16.16 -18.33
N PHE A 26 -8.39 15.34 -17.46
CA PHE A 26 -8.10 13.91 -17.37
C PHE A 26 -9.17 13.12 -18.12
N TYR A 27 -8.76 12.50 -19.22
CA TYR A 27 -9.64 11.64 -20.02
C TYR A 27 -9.56 10.19 -19.54
N GLU A 28 -10.70 9.64 -19.16
CA GLU A 28 -10.84 8.19 -18.92
C GLU A 28 -11.42 7.53 -20.17
N ILE A 29 -10.80 6.42 -20.57
CA ILE A 29 -11.24 5.61 -21.69
C ILE A 29 -12.62 5.03 -21.35
N SER A 30 -13.58 5.12 -22.27
CA SER A 30 -14.90 4.52 -22.10
C SER A 30 -14.79 2.99 -21.99
N LYS A 31 -15.81 2.35 -21.41
CA LYS A 31 -15.86 0.88 -21.33
C LYS A 31 -15.75 0.24 -22.72
N GLU A 32 -16.42 0.78 -23.72
CA GLU A 32 -16.40 0.30 -25.09
C GLU A 32 -15.01 0.41 -25.74
N GLU A 33 -14.33 1.53 -25.51
CA GLU A 33 -12.95 1.71 -25.98
C GLU A 33 -11.99 0.75 -25.27
N ASN A 34 -12.16 0.54 -23.96
CA ASN A 34 -11.35 -0.41 -23.20
C ASN A 34 -11.56 -1.86 -23.68
N ASP A 35 -12.81 -2.26 -23.96
CA ASP A 35 -13.14 -3.57 -24.52
C ASP A 35 -12.54 -3.75 -25.91
N ARG A 36 -12.55 -2.69 -26.73
CA ARG A 36 -11.92 -2.71 -28.07
C ARG A 36 -10.42 -2.83 -28.00
N ILE A 37 -9.79 -2.10 -27.06
CA ILE A 37 -8.34 -2.22 -26.81
C ILE A 37 -8.00 -3.61 -26.28
N SER A 38 -8.77 -4.16 -25.38
CA SER A 38 -8.58 -5.51 -24.83
C SER A 38 -8.65 -6.56 -25.92
N LYS A 39 -9.65 -6.53 -26.78
CA LYS A 39 -9.76 -7.43 -27.95
C LYS A 39 -8.59 -7.27 -28.91
N TYR A 40 -8.12 -6.05 -29.14
CA TYR A 40 -6.95 -5.80 -29.96
C TYR A 40 -5.67 -6.38 -29.35
N ILE A 41 -5.49 -6.22 -28.05
CA ILE A 41 -4.38 -6.80 -27.29
C ILE A 41 -4.43 -8.33 -27.35
N GLU A 42 -5.60 -8.93 -27.10
CA GLU A 42 -5.81 -10.38 -27.21
C GLU A 42 -5.44 -10.92 -28.59
N LYS A 43 -5.90 -10.24 -29.66
CA LYS A 43 -5.53 -10.59 -31.02
C LYS A 43 -4.01 -10.49 -31.28
N ARG A 44 -3.33 -9.51 -30.67
CA ARG A 44 -1.87 -9.35 -30.80
C ARG A 44 -1.08 -10.34 -29.95
N LEU A 45 -1.67 -10.84 -28.84
CA LEU A 45 -1.02 -11.87 -28.02
C LEU A 45 -0.86 -13.20 -28.77
N GLY A 46 -1.60 -13.39 -29.86
CA GLY A 46 -1.44 -14.52 -30.77
C GLY A 46 -2.11 -15.81 -30.29
N SER A 47 -1.93 -16.86 -31.11
CA SER A 47 -2.36 -18.22 -30.80
C SER A 47 -1.17 -19.08 -30.41
N TYR A 48 -1.27 -19.71 -29.25
CA TYR A 48 -0.26 -20.64 -28.72
C TYR A 48 -0.59 -22.11 -29.02
N ASP A 49 -1.46 -22.38 -30.01
CA ASP A 49 -1.91 -23.74 -30.32
C ASP A 49 -0.77 -24.70 -30.70
N LYS A 50 0.32 -24.15 -31.28
CA LYS A 50 1.52 -24.90 -31.67
C LYS A 50 2.67 -24.76 -30.68
N VAL A 51 2.49 -24.01 -29.61
CA VAL A 51 3.54 -23.70 -28.61
C VAL A 51 3.16 -24.29 -27.26
N ASN A 52 3.97 -25.23 -26.80
CA ASN A 52 3.80 -25.80 -25.46
C ASN A 52 4.52 -24.92 -24.41
N ILE A 53 3.79 -24.50 -23.37
CA ILE A 53 4.38 -23.82 -22.22
C ILE A 53 4.39 -24.78 -21.04
N GLU A 54 5.59 -25.20 -20.68
CA GLU A 54 5.82 -26.04 -19.50
C GLU A 54 6.08 -25.16 -18.29
N ILE A 55 5.27 -25.32 -17.25
CA ILE A 55 5.43 -24.64 -15.96
C ILE A 55 6.05 -25.61 -14.96
N ASP A 56 7.12 -25.18 -14.30
CA ASP A 56 7.86 -25.96 -13.32
C ASP A 56 7.94 -25.21 -11.99
N LYS A 57 7.43 -25.83 -10.94
CA LYS A 57 7.49 -25.31 -9.58
C LYS A 57 8.77 -25.82 -8.92
N CYS A 58 9.74 -24.93 -8.74
CA CYS A 58 11.00 -25.25 -8.04
C CYS A 58 10.71 -25.50 -6.55
N PRO A 59 10.88 -26.72 -6.03
CA PRO A 59 10.46 -27.06 -4.66
C PRO A 59 11.50 -26.71 -3.58
N ILE A 60 12.54 -25.95 -3.92
CA ILE A 60 13.68 -25.71 -3.05
C ILE A 60 13.38 -24.67 -1.98
N THR A 61 13.58 -25.08 -0.72
CA THR A 61 13.49 -24.25 0.47
C THR A 61 14.79 -24.30 1.29
N SER A 62 14.91 -23.47 2.32
CA SER A 62 16.02 -23.52 3.28
C SER A 62 16.09 -24.81 4.11
N GLU A 63 15.06 -25.65 4.03
CA GLU A 63 14.98 -26.89 4.80
C GLU A 63 15.35 -28.12 3.97
N ASN A 64 14.95 -28.17 2.69
CA ASN A 64 15.08 -29.35 1.84
C ASN A 64 16.20 -29.28 0.77
N PHE A 65 16.92 -28.14 0.68
CA PHE A 65 17.91 -27.90 -0.39
C PHE A 65 18.97 -28.97 -0.52
N LYS A 66 19.41 -29.61 0.58
CA LYS A 66 20.45 -30.65 0.57
C LYS A 66 20.01 -31.88 -0.22
N ASN A 67 18.80 -32.39 0.03
CA ASN A 67 18.29 -33.58 -0.65
C ASN A 67 18.16 -33.35 -2.16
N ILE A 68 17.71 -32.16 -2.55
CA ILE A 68 17.56 -31.81 -3.96
C ILE A 68 18.94 -31.64 -4.62
N LEU A 69 19.87 -30.98 -3.94
CA LEU A 69 21.24 -30.82 -4.44
C LEU A 69 21.92 -32.18 -4.67
N GLN A 70 21.73 -33.14 -3.74
CA GLN A 70 22.24 -34.49 -3.85
C GLN A 70 21.68 -35.21 -5.09
N ASN A 71 20.38 -35.11 -5.32
CA ASN A 71 19.72 -35.71 -6.49
C ASN A 71 20.21 -35.11 -7.81
N ILE A 72 20.57 -33.83 -7.83
CA ILE A 72 21.08 -33.18 -9.04
C ILE A 72 22.55 -33.56 -9.32
N LEU A 73 23.39 -33.59 -8.29
CA LEU A 73 24.84 -33.67 -8.47
C LEU A 73 25.40 -35.09 -8.36
N ASN A 74 24.67 -36.01 -7.74
CA ASN A 74 25.11 -37.40 -7.52
C ASN A 74 26.53 -37.48 -6.89
N GLU A 75 27.50 -37.97 -7.61
CA GLU A 75 28.89 -38.15 -7.16
C GLU A 75 29.58 -36.82 -6.79
N ASN A 76 29.20 -35.71 -7.39
CA ASN A 76 29.78 -34.39 -7.13
C ASN A 76 29.13 -33.66 -5.94
N TYR A 77 28.19 -34.28 -5.26
CA TYR A 77 27.38 -33.63 -4.21
C TYR A 77 28.22 -33.14 -3.04
N GLU A 78 29.07 -34.00 -2.46
CA GLU A 78 29.85 -33.67 -1.25
C GLU A 78 30.78 -32.50 -1.50
N GLU A 79 31.53 -32.54 -2.62
CA GLU A 79 32.44 -31.45 -2.97
C GLU A 79 31.71 -30.12 -3.17
N VAL A 80 30.58 -30.11 -3.86
CA VAL A 80 29.80 -28.90 -4.10
C VAL A 80 29.19 -28.38 -2.80
N LEU A 81 28.66 -29.26 -1.94
CA LEU A 81 28.11 -28.88 -0.64
C LEU A 81 29.16 -28.25 0.27
N ASP A 82 30.36 -28.82 0.34
CA ASP A 82 31.46 -28.27 1.13
C ASP A 82 31.89 -26.90 0.64
N ARG A 83 31.96 -26.70 -0.67
CA ARG A 83 32.22 -25.38 -1.26
C ARG A 83 31.14 -24.36 -0.92
N ILE A 84 29.85 -24.75 -0.96
CA ILE A 84 28.73 -23.88 -0.53
C ILE A 84 28.88 -23.53 0.96
N ASN A 85 29.22 -24.50 1.81
CA ASN A 85 29.40 -24.28 3.25
C ASN A 85 30.54 -23.31 3.57
N ASN A 86 31.60 -23.35 2.77
CA ASN A 86 32.74 -22.43 2.88
C ASN A 86 32.40 -21.00 2.40
N LEU A 87 31.47 -20.85 1.44
CA LEU A 87 31.04 -19.54 0.91
C LEU A 87 30.03 -18.85 1.83
N THR A 88 29.16 -19.60 2.51
CA THR A 88 28.13 -19.02 3.36
C THR A 88 27.66 -19.98 4.46
N SER A 89 27.42 -19.45 5.64
CA SER A 89 26.73 -20.16 6.73
C SER A 89 25.20 -20.01 6.67
N ASP A 90 24.69 -19.03 5.91
CA ASP A 90 23.28 -18.70 5.84
C ASP A 90 22.48 -19.70 4.96
N LYS A 91 21.49 -20.34 5.55
CA LYS A 91 20.61 -21.31 4.89
C LYS A 91 19.86 -20.70 3.69
N PHE A 92 19.54 -19.42 3.73
CA PHE A 92 18.88 -18.72 2.62
C PHE A 92 19.78 -18.66 1.38
N PHE A 93 21.07 -18.32 1.54
CA PHE A 93 22.01 -18.31 0.43
C PHE A 93 22.34 -19.73 -0.05
N LYS A 94 22.40 -20.73 0.83
CA LYS A 94 22.54 -22.13 0.45
C LYS A 94 21.40 -22.62 -0.43
N ALA A 95 20.15 -22.30 -0.05
CA ALA A 95 18.98 -22.59 -0.88
C ALA A 95 19.03 -21.85 -2.24
N ARG A 96 19.51 -20.62 -2.27
CA ARG A 96 19.68 -19.84 -3.52
C ARG A 96 20.71 -20.46 -4.46
N TYR A 97 21.86 -20.93 -3.95
CA TYR A 97 22.80 -21.72 -4.75
C TYR A 97 22.14 -22.97 -5.33
N THR A 98 21.36 -23.67 -4.52
CA THR A 98 20.66 -24.87 -5.01
C THR A 98 19.62 -24.54 -6.09
N LYS A 99 18.90 -23.41 -5.99
CA LYS A 99 17.94 -22.97 -7.01
C LYS A 99 18.61 -22.68 -8.37
N ILE A 100 19.77 -22.00 -8.37
CA ILE A 100 20.46 -21.74 -9.64
C ILE A 100 21.03 -23.03 -10.22
N ILE A 101 21.55 -23.94 -9.40
CA ILE A 101 22.03 -25.26 -9.81
C ILE A 101 20.87 -26.07 -10.41
N TYR A 102 19.71 -26.06 -9.78
CA TYR A 102 18.48 -26.66 -10.30
C TYR A 102 18.08 -26.09 -11.67
N ALA A 103 18.08 -24.77 -11.81
CA ALA A 103 17.75 -24.12 -13.07
C ALA A 103 18.76 -24.45 -14.17
N MET A 104 20.05 -24.57 -13.84
CA MET A 104 21.10 -24.99 -14.76
C MET A 104 20.94 -26.45 -15.23
N ASP A 105 20.62 -27.36 -14.30
CA ASP A 105 20.33 -28.75 -14.58
C ASP A 105 19.12 -28.88 -15.53
N LYS A 106 18.02 -28.18 -15.22
CA LYS A 106 16.83 -28.10 -16.10
C LYS A 106 17.15 -27.52 -17.48
N PHE A 107 17.93 -26.44 -17.56
CA PHE A 107 18.37 -25.86 -18.82
C PHE A 107 19.17 -26.87 -19.70
N LEU A 108 20.06 -27.60 -19.07
CA LEU A 108 20.88 -28.60 -19.78
C LEU A 108 20.07 -29.86 -20.13
N ASP A 109 19.05 -30.22 -19.34
CA ASP A 109 18.17 -31.34 -19.65
C ASP A 109 17.16 -31.01 -20.77
N LYS A 110 16.54 -29.84 -20.73
CA LYS A 110 15.48 -29.41 -21.65
C LYS A 110 15.99 -29.05 -23.04
N LYS A 111 15.10 -29.08 -24.03
CA LYS A 111 15.38 -28.69 -25.43
C LYS A 111 15.28 -27.16 -25.65
N VAL A 112 15.68 -26.35 -24.66
CA VAL A 112 15.72 -24.89 -24.78
C VAL A 112 17.12 -24.40 -25.12
N LYS A 113 17.22 -23.29 -25.85
CA LYS A 113 18.50 -22.71 -26.27
C LYS A 113 18.89 -21.48 -25.46
N SER A 114 17.92 -20.77 -24.93
CA SER A 114 18.13 -19.56 -24.14
C SER A 114 17.37 -19.65 -22.82
N PHE A 115 18.08 -19.44 -21.73
CA PHE A 115 17.52 -19.51 -20.39
C PHE A 115 17.93 -18.28 -19.59
N LEU A 116 16.95 -17.59 -19.01
CA LEU A 116 17.15 -16.42 -18.17
C LEU A 116 16.82 -16.74 -16.71
N PHE A 117 17.82 -16.66 -15.84
CA PHE A 117 17.65 -16.79 -14.39
C PHE A 117 17.58 -15.40 -13.76
N LEU A 118 16.44 -15.05 -13.18
CA LEU A 118 16.23 -13.79 -12.49
C LEU A 118 16.25 -13.96 -10.97
N THR A 119 17.10 -13.17 -10.32
CA THR A 119 17.29 -13.20 -8.87
C THR A 119 17.25 -11.80 -8.26
N ASN A 120 17.29 -11.73 -6.92
CA ASN A 120 17.30 -10.46 -6.18
C ASN A 120 18.71 -9.94 -5.87
N SER A 121 19.73 -10.76 -6.06
CA SER A 121 21.11 -10.43 -5.66
C SER A 121 22.04 -10.51 -6.84
N VAL A 122 22.91 -9.53 -6.94
CA VAL A 122 24.01 -9.51 -7.90
C VAL A 122 25.02 -10.61 -7.54
N MET A 123 25.58 -11.28 -8.55
CA MET A 123 26.70 -12.19 -8.40
C MET A 123 28.02 -11.42 -8.38
N GLY A 124 28.96 -11.82 -7.52
CA GLY A 124 30.29 -11.24 -7.49
C GLY A 124 31.35 -12.23 -7.05
N SER A 125 32.62 -11.92 -7.27
CA SER A 125 33.73 -12.80 -6.87
C SER A 125 33.96 -12.87 -5.36
N SER A 126 33.55 -11.85 -4.61
CA SER A 126 33.73 -11.71 -3.15
C SER A 126 32.41 -11.73 -2.38
N LEU A 127 31.29 -11.97 -3.03
CA LEU A 127 29.95 -11.94 -2.41
C LEU A 127 29.51 -13.33 -1.99
N ASN A 128 28.52 -13.40 -1.08
CA ASN A 128 27.84 -14.63 -0.67
C ASN A 128 27.16 -15.37 -1.85
N PHE A 129 27.04 -14.74 -3.02
CA PHE A 129 26.57 -15.33 -4.27
C PHE A 129 27.69 -15.24 -5.31
N ASN A 130 28.56 -16.27 -5.32
CA ASN A 130 29.86 -16.24 -5.98
C ASN A 130 29.82 -16.75 -7.41
N TYR A 131 30.24 -15.92 -8.37
CA TYR A 131 30.25 -16.25 -9.81
C TYR A 131 31.21 -17.41 -10.16
N ASN A 132 32.42 -17.42 -9.60
CA ASN A 132 33.42 -18.44 -9.93
C ASN A 132 32.94 -19.83 -9.50
N PHE A 133 32.29 -19.91 -8.36
CA PHE A 133 31.69 -21.15 -7.87
C PHE A 133 30.54 -21.61 -8.81
N ILE A 134 29.64 -20.71 -9.18
CA ILE A 134 28.54 -21.03 -10.10
C ILE A 134 29.05 -21.50 -11.48
N LYS A 135 30.10 -20.86 -11.98
CA LYS A 135 30.75 -21.26 -13.22
C LYS A 135 31.34 -22.67 -13.12
N TYR A 136 32.01 -22.97 -12.00
CA TYR A 136 32.53 -24.32 -11.74
C TYR A 136 31.40 -25.36 -11.77
N VAL A 137 30.31 -25.15 -11.03
CA VAL A 137 29.18 -26.09 -11.03
C VAL A 137 28.52 -26.21 -12.39
N PHE A 138 28.44 -25.12 -13.17
CA PHE A 138 27.91 -25.14 -14.51
C PHE A 138 28.77 -26.02 -15.44
N ASP A 139 30.09 -25.98 -15.29
CA ASP A 139 31.02 -26.84 -16.05
C ASP A 139 30.86 -28.31 -15.68
N VAL A 140 30.65 -28.62 -14.38
CA VAL A 140 30.32 -29.98 -13.90
C VAL A 140 29.04 -30.50 -14.54
N LEU A 141 27.98 -29.69 -14.54
CA LEU A 141 26.68 -30.06 -15.10
C LEU A 141 26.74 -30.22 -16.63
N LYS A 142 27.57 -29.42 -17.36
CA LYS A 142 27.78 -29.60 -18.81
C LYS A 142 28.37 -30.96 -19.12
N VAL A 143 29.30 -31.43 -18.31
CA VAL A 143 29.89 -32.78 -18.46
C VAL A 143 28.82 -33.83 -18.23
N LYS A 144 28.06 -33.72 -17.13
CA LYS A 144 26.95 -34.66 -16.82
C LYS A 144 25.94 -34.79 -17.96
N HIS A 145 25.52 -33.68 -18.57
CA HIS A 145 24.53 -33.67 -19.65
C HIS A 145 25.13 -33.79 -21.08
N ASN A 146 26.44 -33.88 -21.21
CA ASN A 146 27.15 -33.87 -22.49
C ASN A 146 26.68 -32.75 -23.43
N LYS A 147 26.57 -31.52 -22.89
CA LYS A 147 26.07 -30.35 -23.62
C LYS A 147 27.09 -29.22 -23.68
N LYS A 148 27.21 -28.60 -24.86
CA LYS A 148 27.97 -27.37 -25.06
C LYS A 148 27.06 -26.17 -24.81
N ALA A 149 27.36 -25.40 -23.76
CA ALA A 149 26.57 -24.24 -23.36
C ALA A 149 27.48 -23.14 -22.78
N TYR A 150 26.95 -21.90 -22.77
CA TYR A 150 27.65 -20.71 -22.30
C TYR A 150 26.89 -20.09 -21.13
N LEU A 151 27.64 -19.63 -20.11
CA LEU A 151 27.12 -18.93 -18.94
C LEU A 151 27.52 -17.46 -19.03
N TYR A 152 26.54 -16.56 -18.85
CA TYR A 152 26.74 -15.12 -18.77
C TYR A 152 26.07 -14.51 -17.56
N THR A 153 26.64 -13.42 -17.04
CA THR A 153 25.98 -12.55 -16.05
C THR A 153 25.75 -11.19 -16.68
N LEU A 154 24.51 -10.70 -16.61
CA LEU A 154 24.14 -9.36 -17.04
C LEU A 154 24.02 -8.45 -15.82
N GLU A 155 25.06 -7.66 -15.58
CA GLU A 155 25.17 -6.74 -14.44
C GLU A 155 26.28 -5.71 -14.68
N GLY A 156 26.34 -4.68 -13.81
CA GLY A 156 27.42 -3.70 -13.78
C GLY A 156 27.17 -2.41 -14.57
N ALA A 157 28.23 -1.67 -14.83
CA ALA A 157 28.17 -0.41 -15.56
C ALA A 157 27.62 -0.57 -16.98
N LEU A 158 26.99 0.49 -17.50
CA LEU A 158 26.25 0.46 -18.76
C LEU A 158 27.07 -0.11 -19.94
N GLU A 159 28.33 0.27 -20.06
CA GLU A 159 29.21 -0.20 -21.12
C GLU A 159 29.47 -1.72 -21.04
N LYS A 160 29.79 -2.23 -19.86
CA LYS A 160 29.98 -3.67 -19.62
C LYS A 160 28.70 -4.45 -19.89
N PHE A 161 27.57 -3.89 -19.47
CA PHE A 161 26.25 -4.48 -19.68
C PHE A 161 25.93 -4.62 -21.17
N GLU A 162 26.08 -3.55 -21.98
CA GLU A 162 25.78 -3.58 -23.42
C GLU A 162 26.73 -4.52 -24.18
N ASN A 163 28.03 -4.51 -23.85
CA ASN A 163 29.01 -5.44 -24.46
C ASN A 163 28.65 -6.91 -24.19
N THR A 164 28.29 -7.25 -22.96
CA THR A 164 27.88 -8.62 -22.60
C THR A 164 26.57 -8.99 -23.29
N LYS A 165 25.62 -8.08 -23.38
CA LYS A 165 24.34 -8.27 -24.06
C LYS A 165 24.53 -8.58 -25.56
N GLU A 166 25.42 -7.86 -26.24
CA GLU A 166 25.73 -8.15 -27.66
C GLU A 166 26.42 -9.50 -27.82
N GLN A 167 27.33 -9.89 -26.94
CA GLN A 167 27.93 -11.23 -26.95
C GLN A 167 26.89 -12.34 -26.80
N ILE A 168 25.91 -12.15 -25.90
CA ILE A 168 24.80 -13.08 -25.70
C ILE A 168 24.00 -13.22 -27.00
N LYS A 169 23.61 -12.09 -27.62
CA LYS A 169 22.83 -12.07 -28.85
C LYS A 169 23.56 -12.79 -30.00
N GLU A 170 24.84 -12.53 -30.18
CA GLU A 170 25.65 -13.22 -31.21
C GLU A 170 25.71 -14.73 -30.99
N LYS A 171 25.88 -15.18 -29.72
CA LYS A 171 25.87 -16.61 -29.42
C LYS A 171 24.52 -17.24 -29.73
N LEU A 172 23.44 -16.58 -29.35
CA LEU A 172 22.08 -17.05 -29.60
C LEU A 172 21.73 -17.04 -31.10
N LYS A 173 22.14 -16.00 -31.83
CA LYS A 173 21.99 -15.92 -33.31
C LYS A 173 22.61 -17.11 -34.00
N ARG A 174 23.80 -17.56 -33.56
CA ARG A 174 24.48 -18.74 -34.05
C ARG A 174 23.91 -20.08 -33.54
N GLY A 175 22.74 -20.07 -32.87
CA GLY A 175 22.07 -21.28 -32.37
C GLY A 175 22.70 -21.94 -31.14
N ASN A 176 23.65 -21.28 -30.47
CA ASN A 176 24.28 -21.82 -29.25
C ASN A 176 23.32 -21.82 -28.08
N CYS A 177 23.59 -22.72 -27.10
CA CYS A 177 22.85 -22.75 -25.83
C CYS A 177 23.44 -21.73 -24.85
N VAL A 178 22.62 -20.82 -24.31
CA VAL A 178 23.07 -19.74 -23.43
C VAL A 178 22.22 -19.67 -22.19
N PHE A 179 22.87 -19.71 -21.01
CA PHE A 179 22.27 -19.47 -19.70
C PHE A 179 22.70 -18.09 -19.21
N VAL A 180 21.74 -17.24 -18.87
CA VAL A 180 21.99 -15.87 -18.44
C VAL A 180 21.47 -15.68 -17.03
N VAL A 181 22.29 -15.11 -16.16
CA VAL A 181 21.89 -14.70 -14.81
C VAL A 181 21.82 -13.19 -14.73
N SER A 182 20.75 -12.67 -14.18
CA SER A 182 20.60 -11.24 -13.93
C SER A 182 19.67 -10.97 -12.76
N THR A 183 19.52 -9.70 -12.38
CA THR A 183 18.61 -9.29 -11.32
C THR A 183 17.35 -8.63 -11.88
N TYR A 184 16.26 -8.65 -11.09
CA TYR A 184 15.05 -7.91 -11.42
C TYR A 184 15.32 -6.40 -11.60
N GLN A 185 16.27 -5.84 -10.84
CA GLN A 185 16.64 -4.43 -10.96
C GLN A 185 17.39 -4.13 -12.26
N THR A 186 18.35 -4.97 -12.63
CA THR A 186 19.16 -4.78 -13.85
C THR A 186 18.33 -4.93 -15.13
N LEU A 187 17.45 -5.92 -15.16
CA LEU A 187 16.54 -6.16 -16.29
C LEU A 187 15.16 -5.50 -16.10
N GLY A 188 15.05 -4.53 -15.23
CA GLY A 188 13.84 -3.75 -15.00
C GLY A 188 13.29 -3.06 -16.26
N ALA A 189 12.56 -1.98 -16.09
CA ALA A 189 11.97 -1.25 -17.21
C ALA A 189 13.03 -0.79 -18.24
N GLY A 190 12.73 -0.91 -19.53
CA GLY A 190 13.54 -0.36 -20.62
C GLY A 190 14.56 -1.30 -21.28
N GLN A 191 14.95 -2.38 -20.64
CA GLN A 191 15.93 -3.30 -21.24
C GLN A 191 15.26 -4.31 -22.20
N ASN A 192 15.85 -4.49 -23.39
CA ASN A 192 15.39 -5.44 -24.39
C ASN A 192 16.47 -6.50 -24.67
N LEU A 193 16.13 -7.78 -24.48
CA LEU A 193 17.00 -8.93 -24.73
C LEU A 193 16.63 -9.69 -25.99
N GLN A 194 15.80 -9.15 -26.86
CA GLN A 194 15.44 -9.74 -28.13
C GLN A 194 16.70 -9.85 -29.00
N TYR A 195 16.78 -10.94 -29.76
CA TYR A 195 17.85 -11.18 -30.71
C TYR A 195 17.30 -11.65 -32.06
N GLU A 196 18.01 -11.34 -33.12
CA GLU A 196 17.71 -11.86 -34.43
C GLU A 196 18.13 -13.33 -34.51
N PHE A 197 17.44 -14.11 -35.31
CA PHE A 197 17.81 -15.48 -35.60
C PHE A 197 18.00 -15.70 -37.09
N ASP A 198 18.92 -16.62 -37.44
CA ASP A 198 19.25 -16.95 -38.82
C ASP A 198 18.17 -17.85 -39.45
N GLU A 199 18.07 -17.82 -40.78
CA GLU A 199 17.17 -18.67 -41.58
C GLU A 199 17.37 -20.16 -41.29
N SER A 200 18.59 -20.57 -40.94
CA SER A 200 18.93 -21.96 -40.61
C SER A 200 18.16 -22.54 -39.42
N ILE A 201 17.56 -21.69 -38.58
CA ILE A 201 16.78 -22.13 -37.42
C ILE A 201 15.29 -21.76 -37.54
N GLU A 202 14.87 -21.19 -38.66
CA GLU A 202 13.49 -20.76 -38.90
C GLU A 202 12.49 -21.92 -38.81
N ASP A 203 12.84 -23.08 -39.35
CA ASP A 203 12.01 -24.30 -39.32
C ASP A 203 11.71 -24.81 -37.91
N PHE A 204 12.44 -24.33 -36.90
CA PHE A 204 12.21 -24.65 -35.49
C PHE A 204 11.36 -23.60 -34.76
N MET A 205 10.88 -22.60 -35.49
CA MET A 205 10.10 -21.50 -34.93
C MET A 205 8.64 -21.60 -35.33
N GLU A 206 7.76 -21.26 -34.39
CA GLU A 206 6.33 -21.11 -34.61
C GLU A 206 5.98 -19.64 -34.56
N SER A 207 5.19 -19.15 -35.51
CA SER A 207 4.61 -17.82 -35.45
C SER A 207 3.30 -17.88 -34.69
N ILE A 208 3.18 -17.11 -33.58
CA ILE A 208 1.98 -17.04 -32.77
C ILE A 208 1.02 -15.92 -33.23
N SER A 209 1.40 -15.05 -34.14
CA SER A 209 0.62 -13.92 -34.60
C SER A 209 0.81 -13.66 -36.08
N ASP A 210 -0.27 -13.32 -36.77
CA ASP A 210 -0.26 -12.91 -38.17
C ASP A 210 0.13 -11.42 -38.34
N VAL A 211 0.28 -10.67 -37.26
CA VAL A 211 0.70 -9.28 -37.32
C VAL A 211 2.14 -9.19 -37.76
N ASP A 212 2.39 -8.49 -38.85
CA ASP A 212 3.73 -8.33 -39.38
C ASP A 212 4.55 -7.35 -38.55
N TYR A 213 5.59 -7.86 -37.93
CA TYR A 213 6.60 -7.08 -37.24
C TYR A 213 7.85 -7.05 -38.12
N ASN A 214 8.40 -5.88 -38.36
CA ASN A 214 9.66 -5.76 -39.09
C ASN A 214 10.77 -6.54 -38.38
N GLY A 215 11.29 -7.59 -39.05
CA GLY A 215 12.42 -8.38 -38.60
C GLY A 215 12.09 -9.74 -37.94
N LYS A 216 13.05 -10.67 -38.04
CA LYS A 216 12.99 -12.02 -37.44
C LYS A 216 13.57 -11.98 -36.02
N PHE A 217 12.85 -11.36 -35.07
CA PHE A 217 13.29 -11.26 -33.68
C PHE A 217 12.66 -12.33 -32.80
N LYS A 218 13.44 -12.78 -31.82
CA LYS A 218 13.05 -13.79 -30.85
C LYS A 218 13.41 -13.36 -29.41
N ASP A 219 12.55 -13.71 -28.46
CA ASP A 219 12.82 -13.65 -27.03
C ASP A 219 13.53 -14.91 -26.51
N PHE A 220 13.83 -14.95 -25.20
CA PHE A 220 14.34 -16.15 -24.56
C PHE A 220 13.30 -17.29 -24.57
N ASP A 221 13.78 -18.56 -24.58
CA ASP A 221 12.94 -19.77 -24.57
C ASP A 221 12.49 -20.15 -23.16
N ALA A 222 13.25 -19.76 -22.16
CA ALA A 222 13.02 -20.18 -20.79
C ALA A 222 13.39 -19.08 -19.78
N ILE A 223 12.71 -19.12 -18.64
CA ILE A 223 12.95 -18.21 -17.53
C ILE A 223 12.81 -18.94 -16.19
N PHE A 224 13.68 -18.59 -15.23
CA PHE A 224 13.51 -18.90 -13.83
C PHE A 224 13.22 -17.61 -13.04
N LEU A 225 12.19 -17.67 -12.22
CA LEU A 225 11.71 -16.55 -11.42
C LEU A 225 11.96 -16.84 -9.93
N ASP A 226 13.06 -16.30 -9.37
CA ASP A 226 13.27 -16.33 -7.91
C ASP A 226 12.25 -15.42 -7.24
N LYS A 227 11.79 -15.76 -6.04
CA LYS A 227 10.80 -14.92 -5.33
C LYS A 227 11.34 -13.50 -5.16
N PRO A 228 10.67 -12.46 -5.70
CA PRO A 228 11.08 -11.09 -5.49
C PRO A 228 11.08 -10.74 -3.99
N THR A 229 12.20 -10.28 -3.51
CA THR A 229 12.38 -9.76 -2.14
C THR A 229 12.69 -8.27 -2.21
N ASN A 230 12.69 -7.58 -1.10
CA ASN A 230 13.00 -6.15 -1.02
C ASN A 230 12.02 -5.23 -1.77
N LEU A 231 10.80 -5.71 -2.06
CA LEU A 231 9.73 -4.88 -2.61
C LEU A 231 9.28 -3.84 -1.57
N PHE A 232 9.28 -4.25 -0.32
CA PHE A 232 9.04 -3.40 0.84
C PHE A 232 10.29 -3.32 1.70
N VAL A 233 10.54 -2.13 2.22
CA VAL A 233 11.72 -1.88 3.05
C VAL A 233 11.58 -2.63 4.36
N THR A 234 12.66 -3.31 4.72
CA THR A 234 12.85 -3.87 6.05
C THR A 234 13.93 -3.06 6.76
N LEU A 235 13.59 -2.51 7.92
CA LEU A 235 14.52 -1.77 8.74
C LEU A 235 15.19 -2.69 9.76
N ASN A 236 16.50 -2.53 9.93
CA ASN A 236 17.32 -3.22 10.90
C ASN A 236 18.26 -2.21 11.57
N LYS A 237 19.21 -2.66 12.37
CA LYS A 237 20.09 -1.80 13.17
C LYS A 237 20.91 -0.78 12.35
N ASP A 238 21.25 -1.09 11.09
CA ASP A 238 22.13 -0.27 10.25
C ASP A 238 21.33 0.41 9.11
N VAL A 239 20.25 1.08 9.48
CA VAL A 239 19.34 1.75 8.54
C VAL A 239 19.94 3.05 8.03
N SER A 240 20.03 3.22 6.70
CA SER A 240 20.31 4.51 6.09
C SER A 240 19.09 5.45 6.13
N GLU A 241 19.31 6.76 6.07
CA GLU A 241 18.20 7.74 5.96
C GLU A 241 17.30 7.45 4.75
N GLU A 242 17.89 7.08 3.62
CA GLU A 242 17.13 6.72 2.42
C GLU A 242 16.20 5.53 2.66
N GLN A 243 16.67 4.51 3.36
CA GLN A 243 15.83 3.35 3.72
C GLN A 243 14.70 3.74 4.67
N LEU A 244 14.98 4.61 5.65
CA LEU A 244 13.96 5.13 6.57
C LEU A 244 12.90 5.95 5.83
N LEU A 245 13.31 6.87 4.96
CA LEU A 245 12.40 7.68 4.15
C LEU A 245 11.53 6.81 3.25
N LYS A 246 12.12 5.79 2.61
CA LYS A 246 11.39 4.83 1.78
C LYS A 246 10.39 4.01 2.59
N TYR A 247 10.74 3.61 3.81
CA TYR A 247 9.81 2.93 4.72
C TYR A 247 8.63 3.83 5.09
N ILE A 248 8.92 5.09 5.50
CA ILE A 248 7.88 6.08 5.83
C ILE A 248 6.95 6.31 4.63
N TYR A 249 7.51 6.47 3.43
CA TYR A 249 6.75 6.62 2.20
C TYR A 249 5.81 5.42 1.97
N GLN A 250 6.32 4.19 2.11
CA GLN A 250 5.52 2.98 1.93
C GLN A 250 4.40 2.87 2.97
N VAL A 251 4.68 3.22 4.25
CA VAL A 251 3.65 3.26 5.30
C VAL A 251 2.57 4.29 4.96
N LYS A 252 2.95 5.47 4.49
CA LYS A 252 2.00 6.52 4.09
C LYS A 252 1.16 6.11 2.87
N CYS A 253 1.73 5.46 1.87
CA CYS A 253 0.96 4.92 0.75
C CYS A 253 -0.08 3.89 1.22
N LEU A 254 0.27 3.05 2.20
CA LEU A 254 -0.66 2.06 2.78
C LEU A 254 -1.73 2.71 3.67
N GLU A 255 -1.42 3.83 4.31
CA GLU A 255 -2.42 4.65 5.01
C GLU A 255 -3.42 5.25 4.02
N GLU A 256 -2.94 5.81 2.91
CA GLU A 256 -3.79 6.41 1.87
C GLU A 256 -4.84 5.44 1.29
N VAL A 257 -4.49 4.17 1.17
CA VAL A 257 -5.43 3.14 0.70
C VAL A 257 -6.21 2.45 1.82
N GLY A 258 -6.10 2.94 3.06
CA GLY A 258 -6.84 2.42 4.21
C GLY A 258 -6.33 1.10 4.79
N TYR A 259 -5.15 0.62 4.36
CA TYR A 259 -4.53 -0.56 4.99
C TYR A 259 -4.10 -0.26 6.42
N PHE A 260 -3.51 0.91 6.66
CA PHE A 260 -3.28 1.46 7.99
C PHE A 260 -4.26 2.61 8.25
N ASN A 261 -4.80 2.69 9.46
CA ASN A 261 -5.38 3.93 9.94
C ASN A 261 -4.27 4.92 10.37
N LEU A 262 -4.64 6.16 10.65
CA LEU A 262 -3.69 7.21 11.02
C LEU A 262 -2.84 6.82 12.24
N GLU A 263 -3.46 6.30 13.30
CA GLU A 263 -2.76 5.90 14.53
C GLU A 263 -1.76 4.78 14.30
N GLN A 264 -2.14 3.81 13.47
CA GLN A 264 -1.29 2.68 13.11
C GLN A 264 -0.13 3.11 12.23
N ALA A 265 -0.38 3.97 11.23
CA ALA A 265 0.67 4.53 10.39
C ALA A 265 1.67 5.33 11.24
N GLU A 266 1.18 6.18 12.15
CA GLU A 266 2.05 6.89 13.09
C GLU A 266 2.86 5.95 13.98
N LYS A 267 2.24 4.88 14.48
CA LYS A 267 2.92 3.88 15.31
C LYS A 267 4.03 3.16 14.54
N GLU A 268 3.76 2.77 13.29
CA GLU A 268 4.77 2.15 12.43
C GLU A 268 5.90 3.14 12.09
N ILE A 269 5.59 4.39 11.77
CA ILE A 269 6.60 5.43 11.53
C ILE A 269 7.46 5.65 12.78
N LYS A 270 6.84 5.78 13.97
CA LYS A 270 7.56 5.94 15.24
C LYS A 270 8.48 4.75 15.53
N LYS A 271 8.04 3.51 15.23
CA LYS A 271 8.90 2.32 15.32
C LYS A 271 10.11 2.41 14.37
N GLY A 272 9.88 2.81 13.12
CA GLY A 272 10.95 3.00 12.13
C GLY A 272 11.99 4.02 12.58
N ILE A 273 11.56 5.17 13.06
CA ILE A 273 12.42 6.22 13.61
C ILE A 273 13.20 5.71 14.83
N LYS A 274 12.54 4.97 15.74
CA LYS A 274 13.20 4.39 16.92
C LYS A 274 14.32 3.41 16.55
N ILE A 275 14.14 2.60 15.52
CA ILE A 275 15.20 1.69 15.04
C ILE A 275 16.36 2.47 14.43
N ALA A 276 16.09 3.46 13.62
CA ALA A 276 17.11 4.26 12.95
C ALA A 276 17.99 5.06 13.93
N TYR A 277 17.38 5.65 14.96
CA TYR A 277 18.11 6.57 15.87
C TYR A 277 18.45 5.99 17.24
N HIS A 278 17.83 4.90 17.68
CA HIS A 278 18.05 4.31 19.00
C HIS A 278 18.62 2.90 18.97
N SER A 279 19.17 2.44 17.84
CA SER A 279 19.88 1.16 17.69
C SER A 279 19.12 -0.04 18.27
N SER A 280 17.80 -0.09 18.08
CA SER A 280 17.00 -1.24 18.52
C SER A 280 17.42 -2.49 17.73
N PRO A 281 17.67 -3.63 18.39
CA PRO A 281 18.04 -4.87 17.71
C PRO A 281 16.87 -5.50 16.93
N GLN A 282 15.69 -4.94 17.01
CA GLN A 282 14.50 -5.46 16.35
C GLN A 282 14.51 -5.14 14.85
N LYS A 283 14.19 -6.16 14.06
CA LYS A 283 13.91 -6.03 12.64
C LYS A 283 12.42 -5.76 12.45
N ILE A 284 12.06 -4.71 11.73
CA ILE A 284 10.68 -4.45 11.35
C ILE A 284 10.51 -4.45 9.83
N SER A 285 9.40 -5.03 9.40
CA SER A 285 8.95 -5.03 8.02
C SER A 285 7.46 -4.71 7.99
N ILE A 286 7.00 -4.14 6.90
CA ILE A 286 5.57 -3.94 6.66
C ILE A 286 4.88 -5.32 6.60
N PRO A 287 3.74 -5.51 7.30
CA PRO A 287 3.01 -6.77 7.27
C PRO A 287 2.61 -7.18 5.84
N ARG A 288 2.56 -8.48 5.57
CA ARG A 288 2.13 -9.00 4.26
C ARG A 288 0.67 -8.64 4.00
N SER A 289 0.40 -8.13 2.80
CA SER A 289 -0.93 -7.70 2.36
C SER A 289 -1.10 -7.96 0.87
N ASN A 290 -2.32 -7.82 0.36
CA ASN A 290 -2.60 -7.89 -1.07
C ASN A 290 -1.78 -6.89 -1.90
N HIS A 291 -1.46 -5.74 -1.32
CA HIS A 291 -0.61 -4.75 -1.99
C HIS A 291 0.79 -5.29 -2.25
N ILE A 292 1.35 -6.10 -1.32
CA ILE A 292 2.63 -6.78 -1.52
C ILE A 292 2.49 -7.87 -2.58
N TYR A 293 1.43 -8.67 -2.53
CA TYR A 293 1.19 -9.75 -3.51
C TYR A 293 1.00 -9.18 -4.92
N MET A 294 0.25 -8.09 -5.04
CA MET A 294 0.07 -7.40 -6.32
C MET A 294 1.39 -6.80 -6.84
N HIS A 295 2.23 -6.27 -5.94
CA HIS A 295 3.56 -5.77 -6.32
C HIS A 295 4.47 -6.92 -6.79
N THR A 296 4.46 -8.06 -6.08
CA THR A 296 5.14 -9.28 -6.54
C THR A 296 4.68 -9.66 -7.94
N ALA A 297 3.38 -9.75 -8.17
CA ALA A 297 2.81 -10.09 -9.47
C ALA A 297 3.22 -9.10 -10.58
N LYS A 298 3.29 -7.81 -10.28
CA LYS A 298 3.76 -6.78 -11.22
C LYS A 298 5.22 -6.99 -11.63
N VAL A 299 6.09 -7.30 -10.67
CA VAL A 299 7.51 -7.61 -10.97
C VAL A 299 7.61 -8.87 -11.84
N ILE A 300 6.83 -9.90 -11.53
CA ILE A 300 6.78 -11.14 -12.33
C ILE A 300 6.24 -10.89 -13.73
N LEU A 301 5.19 -10.08 -13.90
CA LEU A 301 4.67 -9.69 -15.22
C LEU A 301 5.74 -8.99 -16.07
N GLN A 302 6.53 -8.10 -15.45
CA GLN A 302 7.63 -7.44 -16.14
C GLN A 302 8.73 -8.43 -16.55
N ALA A 303 9.06 -9.38 -15.67
CA ALA A 303 10.05 -10.41 -15.92
C ALA A 303 9.63 -11.35 -17.06
N ILE A 304 8.40 -11.86 -17.02
CA ILE A 304 7.83 -12.71 -18.09
C ILE A 304 7.81 -11.97 -19.43
N GLY A 305 7.70 -10.64 -19.41
CA GLY A 305 7.87 -9.83 -20.61
C GLY A 305 9.18 -10.05 -21.37
N ARG A 306 10.17 -10.78 -20.83
CA ARG A 306 11.42 -11.13 -21.50
C ARG A 306 11.32 -12.37 -22.38
N ILE A 307 10.21 -13.09 -22.29
CA ILE A 307 9.94 -14.30 -23.09
C ILE A 307 8.68 -14.20 -23.96
N CYS A 308 7.92 -13.09 -23.88
CA CYS A 308 6.60 -13.00 -24.51
C CYS A 308 6.40 -11.83 -25.49
N ARG A 309 7.43 -11.09 -25.87
CA ARG A 309 7.29 -9.86 -26.70
C ARG A 309 7.27 -10.09 -28.20
N THR A 310 7.91 -11.16 -28.66
CA THR A 310 8.06 -11.44 -30.09
C THR A 310 7.05 -12.46 -30.58
N LYS A 311 6.71 -12.40 -31.88
CA LYS A 311 5.79 -13.36 -32.51
C LYS A 311 6.40 -14.74 -32.75
N TYR A 312 7.71 -14.84 -32.85
CA TYR A 312 8.39 -16.09 -33.10
C TYR A 312 8.75 -16.79 -31.79
N LYS A 313 8.30 -18.02 -31.63
CA LYS A 313 8.53 -18.87 -30.46
C LYS A 313 9.11 -20.21 -30.85
N ARG A 314 9.86 -20.84 -29.96
CA ARG A 314 10.12 -22.27 -30.10
C ARG A 314 8.88 -23.07 -29.71
N LYS A 315 8.78 -24.31 -30.19
CA LYS A 315 7.68 -25.24 -29.84
C LYS A 315 7.53 -25.43 -28.32
N ASN A 316 8.63 -25.29 -27.56
CA ASN A 316 8.61 -25.42 -26.11
C ASN A 316 9.16 -24.14 -25.46
N ILE A 317 8.37 -23.55 -24.58
CA ILE A 317 8.74 -22.50 -23.64
C ILE A 317 8.75 -23.12 -22.25
N PHE A 318 9.77 -22.82 -21.45
CA PHE A 318 9.91 -23.34 -20.10
C PHE A 318 9.93 -22.21 -19.08
N ILE A 319 9.02 -22.26 -18.11
CA ILE A 319 8.93 -21.27 -17.02
C ILE A 319 9.06 -22.02 -15.71
N SER A 320 10.16 -21.77 -14.99
CA SER A 320 10.33 -22.27 -13.63
C SER A 320 10.21 -21.13 -12.63
N TYR A 321 9.61 -21.40 -11.48
CA TYR A 321 9.41 -20.39 -10.46
C TYR A 321 9.63 -20.94 -9.04
N ASP A 322 10.07 -20.07 -8.14
CA ASP A 322 10.27 -20.38 -6.73
C ASP A 322 8.93 -20.74 -6.05
N CYS A 323 8.84 -21.91 -5.44
CA CYS A 323 7.64 -22.36 -4.74
C CYS A 323 7.15 -21.39 -3.65
N LEU A 324 8.06 -20.65 -3.04
CA LEU A 324 7.72 -19.65 -2.02
C LEU A 324 6.89 -18.46 -2.57
N MET A 325 6.83 -18.31 -3.89
CA MET A 325 6.06 -17.26 -4.56
C MET A 325 4.60 -17.66 -4.81
N GLU A 326 4.29 -18.95 -4.82
CA GLU A 326 2.97 -19.47 -5.17
C GLU A 326 1.86 -18.92 -4.29
N ASN A 327 2.08 -18.90 -2.97
CA ASN A 327 1.09 -18.36 -2.03
C ASN A 327 0.82 -16.85 -2.24
N ASP A 328 1.82 -16.09 -2.68
CA ASP A 328 1.65 -14.66 -2.95
C ASP A 328 0.86 -14.46 -4.26
N LEU A 329 1.13 -15.26 -5.29
CA LEU A 329 0.44 -15.19 -6.59
C LEU A 329 -0.99 -15.71 -6.53
N SER A 330 -1.25 -16.80 -5.79
CA SER A 330 -2.58 -17.39 -5.67
C SER A 330 -3.59 -16.42 -5.05
N LYS A 331 -3.16 -15.58 -4.12
CA LYS A 331 -4.04 -14.60 -3.44
C LYS A 331 -4.52 -13.46 -4.34
N VAL A 332 -3.82 -13.16 -5.42
CA VAL A 332 -4.19 -12.10 -6.38
C VAL A 332 -4.52 -12.64 -7.77
N LYS A 333 -4.55 -13.96 -7.90
CA LYS A 333 -4.74 -14.69 -9.16
C LYS A 333 -5.98 -14.24 -9.92
N ASP A 334 -7.14 -14.25 -9.28
CA ASP A 334 -8.42 -13.97 -9.94
C ASP A 334 -8.50 -12.50 -10.39
N GLU A 335 -8.00 -11.58 -9.57
CA GLU A 335 -7.91 -10.17 -9.94
C GLU A 335 -7.02 -9.96 -11.16
N ILE A 336 -5.89 -10.64 -11.26
CA ILE A 336 -4.97 -10.52 -12.39
C ILE A 336 -5.55 -11.17 -13.63
N LEU A 337 -6.18 -12.34 -13.50
CA LEU A 337 -6.80 -13.07 -14.62
C LEU A 337 -7.99 -12.33 -15.24
N SER A 338 -8.64 -11.44 -14.49
CA SER A 338 -9.71 -10.57 -15.02
C SER A 338 -9.20 -9.44 -15.93
N ARG A 339 -7.88 -9.27 -16.06
CA ARG A 339 -7.23 -8.21 -16.85
C ARG A 339 -6.57 -8.79 -18.10
N PRO A 340 -6.38 -7.99 -19.15
CA PRO A 340 -5.61 -8.42 -20.33
C PRO A 340 -4.13 -8.60 -19.93
N ILE A 341 -3.70 -9.84 -19.82
CA ILE A 341 -2.32 -10.24 -19.50
C ILE A 341 -1.77 -11.19 -20.57
N ASN A 342 -0.44 -11.33 -20.65
CA ASN A 342 0.19 -12.26 -21.57
C ASN A 342 -0.13 -13.73 -21.22
N PHE A 343 -0.06 -14.58 -22.24
CA PHE A 343 -0.46 -15.99 -22.12
C PHE A 343 0.45 -16.77 -21.19
N GLU A 344 1.74 -16.45 -21.17
CA GLU A 344 2.73 -17.08 -20.29
C GLU A 344 2.43 -16.83 -18.81
N LEU A 345 2.10 -15.58 -18.43
CA LEU A 345 1.68 -15.28 -17.06
C LEU A 345 0.36 -15.96 -16.72
N LYS A 346 -0.60 -15.96 -17.66
CA LYS A 346 -1.88 -16.66 -17.46
C LYS A 346 -1.66 -18.14 -17.15
N LYS A 347 -0.77 -18.82 -17.90
CA LYS A 347 -0.43 -20.22 -17.65
C LYS A 347 0.24 -20.42 -16.30
N LEU A 348 1.17 -19.55 -15.91
CA LEU A 348 1.81 -19.62 -14.60
C LEU A 348 0.79 -19.44 -13.47
N LEU A 349 -0.10 -18.44 -13.56
CA LEU A 349 -1.13 -18.22 -12.54
C LEU A 349 -2.12 -19.39 -12.43
N LEU A 350 -2.49 -20.00 -13.57
CA LEU A 350 -3.37 -21.17 -13.59
C LEU A 350 -2.70 -22.41 -12.98
N SER A 351 -1.38 -22.51 -13.00
CA SER A 351 -0.64 -23.60 -12.36
C SER A 351 -0.49 -23.45 -10.85
N CYS A 352 -0.67 -22.24 -10.31
CA CYS A 352 -0.66 -22.01 -8.87
C CYS A 352 -1.89 -22.66 -8.24
N GLU A 353 -1.69 -23.47 -7.19
CA GLU A 353 -2.77 -24.08 -6.42
C GLU A 353 -3.62 -23.00 -5.75
N ASN A 354 -4.94 -23.21 -5.70
CA ASN A 354 -5.81 -22.34 -4.95
C ASN A 354 -5.56 -22.61 -3.47
N VAL A 355 -4.82 -21.75 -2.80
CA VAL A 355 -4.85 -21.70 -1.34
C VAL A 355 -6.25 -21.22 -0.96
N ASN A 356 -6.90 -21.87 0.03
CA ASN A 356 -8.19 -21.43 0.55
C ASN A 356 -8.18 -19.92 0.69
N GLN A 357 -8.88 -19.25 -0.21
CA GLN A 357 -8.97 -17.79 -0.25
C GLN A 357 -9.76 -17.39 0.98
N ASP A 358 -9.09 -16.74 1.91
CA ASP A 358 -9.77 -15.70 2.66
C ASP A 358 -10.21 -14.68 1.59
N TYR A 359 -11.48 -14.67 1.30
CA TYR A 359 -12.14 -13.99 0.19
C TYR A 359 -11.79 -12.50 0.23
N ILE A 360 -10.87 -12.06 -0.64
CA ILE A 360 -10.69 -10.63 -0.91
C ILE A 360 -11.81 -10.24 -1.84
N SER A 361 -12.85 -9.68 -1.28
CA SER A 361 -14.03 -9.30 -2.04
C SER A 361 -13.71 -8.14 -3.00
N GLY A 362 -14.43 -8.07 -4.11
CA GLY A 362 -14.41 -6.91 -5.00
C GLY A 362 -14.75 -5.59 -4.26
N ILE A 363 -15.42 -5.70 -3.12
CA ILE A 363 -15.75 -4.62 -2.17
C ILE A 363 -14.47 -3.97 -1.61
N ASP A 364 -13.40 -4.74 -1.34
CA ASP A 364 -12.12 -4.20 -0.85
C ASP A 364 -11.48 -3.24 -1.85
N ASN A 365 -11.50 -3.58 -3.13
CA ASN A 365 -10.94 -2.73 -4.17
C ASN A 365 -11.75 -1.43 -4.34
N ILE A 366 -13.08 -1.53 -4.25
CA ILE A 366 -13.98 -0.37 -4.32
C ILE A 366 -13.72 0.55 -3.12
N ASN A 367 -13.68 0.00 -1.91
CA ASN A 367 -13.47 0.79 -0.70
C ASN A 367 -12.06 1.39 -0.64
N ASN A 368 -11.04 0.68 -1.09
CA ASN A 368 -9.68 1.21 -1.21
C ASN A 368 -9.60 2.39 -2.17
N SER A 369 -10.27 2.30 -3.30
CA SER A 369 -10.36 3.42 -4.25
C SER A 369 -11.06 4.62 -3.62
N LYS A 370 -12.17 4.40 -2.89
CA LYS A 370 -12.88 5.46 -2.15
C LYS A 370 -12.00 6.10 -1.07
N VAL A 371 -11.28 5.30 -0.29
CA VAL A 371 -10.35 5.81 0.75
C VAL A 371 -9.30 6.75 0.15
N ARG A 372 -8.68 6.36 -0.96
CA ARG A 372 -7.69 7.20 -1.65
C ARG A 372 -8.29 8.51 -2.15
N LYS A 373 -9.43 8.41 -2.84
CA LYS A 373 -10.11 9.57 -3.41
C LYS A 373 -10.51 10.57 -2.33
N ILE A 374 -11.15 10.10 -1.26
CA ILE A 374 -11.57 10.99 -0.16
C ILE A 374 -10.38 11.55 0.62
N HIS A 375 -9.30 10.78 0.81
CA HIS A 375 -8.08 11.31 1.43
C HIS A 375 -7.53 12.48 0.64
N THR A 376 -7.33 12.31 -0.67
CA THR A 376 -6.84 13.39 -1.54
C THR A 376 -7.78 14.60 -1.52
N THR A 377 -9.09 14.36 -1.51
CA THR A 377 -10.11 15.41 -1.44
C THR A 377 -10.01 16.18 -0.11
N ILE A 378 -9.92 15.48 1.01
CA ILE A 378 -9.77 16.08 2.34
C ILE A 378 -8.50 16.93 2.42
N GLU A 379 -7.35 16.38 2.01
CA GLU A 379 -6.07 17.10 2.07
C GLU A 379 -6.05 18.31 1.11
N THR A 380 -6.75 18.23 -0.02
CA THR A 380 -6.89 19.38 -0.93
C THR A 380 -7.75 20.48 -0.33
N ILE A 381 -8.91 20.14 0.24
CA ILE A 381 -9.82 21.09 0.88
C ILE A 381 -9.13 21.74 2.09
N ARG A 382 -8.45 20.95 2.91
CA ARG A 382 -7.75 21.43 4.13
C ARG A 382 -6.57 22.36 3.86
N GLN A 383 -6.15 22.53 2.62
CA GLN A 383 -5.22 23.60 2.26
C GLN A 383 -5.88 24.99 2.32
N PHE A 384 -7.21 25.06 2.37
CA PHE A 384 -8.02 26.27 2.53
C PHE A 384 -7.50 27.46 1.69
N LYS A 385 -7.24 27.21 0.41
CA LYS A 385 -6.74 28.24 -0.51
C LYS A 385 -7.82 29.21 -0.96
N THR A 386 -9.08 28.79 -0.87
CA THR A 386 -10.24 29.56 -1.32
C THR A 386 -11.39 29.47 -0.33
N VAL A 387 -12.30 30.45 -0.39
CA VAL A 387 -13.56 30.41 0.40
C VAL A 387 -14.42 29.19 0.01
N SER A 388 -14.28 28.71 -1.24
CA SER A 388 -14.97 27.49 -1.68
C SER A 388 -14.48 26.25 -0.91
N ASP A 389 -13.21 26.19 -0.53
CA ASP A 389 -12.67 25.07 0.24
C ASP A 389 -13.26 25.05 1.65
N ILE A 390 -13.41 26.24 2.26
CA ILE A 390 -14.08 26.37 3.57
C ILE A 390 -15.52 25.87 3.49
N ARG A 391 -16.29 26.30 2.48
CA ARG A 391 -17.68 25.86 2.29
C ARG A 391 -17.80 24.35 2.09
N ARG A 392 -16.93 23.77 1.27
CA ARG A 392 -16.92 22.32 1.04
C ARG A 392 -16.55 21.53 2.29
N TRP A 393 -15.65 22.08 3.12
CA TRP A 393 -15.29 21.47 4.39
C TRP A 393 -16.46 21.49 5.38
N GLU A 394 -17.15 22.62 5.51
CA GLU A 394 -18.34 22.76 6.35
C GLU A 394 -19.49 21.87 5.88
N GLU A 395 -19.70 21.78 4.56
CA GLU A 395 -20.68 20.85 3.95
C GLU A 395 -20.37 19.39 4.34
N LEU A 396 -19.12 18.95 4.20
CA LEU A 396 -18.73 17.61 4.59
C LEU A 396 -18.97 17.33 6.07
N ARG A 397 -18.68 18.31 6.92
CA ARG A 397 -18.91 18.21 8.36
C ARG A 397 -20.40 18.11 8.71
N ASP A 398 -21.24 18.87 8.06
CA ASP A 398 -22.69 18.81 8.22
C ASP A 398 -23.26 17.46 7.75
N ILE A 399 -22.81 16.97 6.59
CA ILE A 399 -23.22 15.67 6.05
C ILE A 399 -22.85 14.52 6.98
N VAL A 400 -21.63 14.47 7.51
CA VAL A 400 -21.22 13.36 8.38
C VAL A 400 -21.97 13.39 9.72
N LEU A 401 -22.36 14.54 10.22
CA LEU A 401 -23.20 14.64 11.42
C LEU A 401 -24.65 14.21 11.19
N ARG A 402 -25.20 14.49 10.00
CA ARG A 402 -26.55 14.05 9.60
C ARG A 402 -26.60 12.57 9.29
N TYR A 403 -25.59 12.06 8.61
CA TYR A 403 -25.57 10.71 8.04
C TYR A 403 -24.26 9.97 8.38
N PRO A 404 -23.97 9.71 9.69
CA PRO A 404 -22.80 8.91 10.06
C PRO A 404 -22.92 7.46 9.53
N VAL A 405 -24.16 7.07 9.25
CA VAL A 405 -24.57 5.84 8.59
C VAL A 405 -25.57 6.22 7.50
N ASP A 406 -25.38 5.77 6.28
CA ASP A 406 -26.23 6.16 5.16
C ASP A 406 -27.38 5.18 4.92
N ASN A 407 -28.58 5.63 5.20
CA ASN A 407 -29.84 4.93 4.89
C ASN A 407 -30.69 5.63 3.81
N VAL A 408 -30.22 6.77 3.28
CA VAL A 408 -31.00 7.63 2.37
C VAL A 408 -30.39 7.77 0.98
N GLY A 409 -29.25 7.12 0.74
CA GLY A 409 -28.60 7.12 -0.57
C GLY A 409 -27.50 8.17 -0.76
N MET A 410 -27.00 8.77 0.32
CA MET A 410 -25.90 9.74 0.28
C MET A 410 -24.59 9.14 -0.27
N HIS A 411 -24.38 7.82 -0.12
CA HIS A 411 -23.26 7.09 -0.73
C HIS A 411 -23.17 7.21 -2.25
N LYS A 412 -24.28 7.54 -2.92
CA LYS A 412 -24.31 7.78 -4.38
C LYS A 412 -23.79 9.15 -4.77
N LEU A 413 -23.84 10.11 -3.84
CA LEU A 413 -23.43 11.48 -4.06
C LEU A 413 -22.03 11.77 -3.52
N TYR A 414 -21.64 11.07 -2.44
CA TYR A 414 -20.43 11.31 -1.70
C TYR A 414 -19.64 10.01 -1.51
N ASP A 415 -18.41 9.96 -1.99
CA ASP A 415 -17.49 8.80 -1.82
C ASP A 415 -16.88 8.72 -0.41
N ILE A 416 -17.65 9.10 0.61
CA ILE A 416 -17.23 9.10 2.03
C ILE A 416 -17.67 7.86 2.80
N TYR A 417 -18.36 6.93 2.14
CA TYR A 417 -18.90 5.72 2.75
C TYR A 417 -18.21 4.48 2.24
N CYS A 418 -17.93 3.51 3.13
CA CYS A 418 -17.58 2.16 2.73
C CYS A 418 -18.85 1.36 2.42
N ASP A 419 -18.72 0.49 1.40
CA ASP A 419 -19.70 -0.55 1.12
C ASP A 419 -19.26 -1.82 1.85
N PHE A 420 -20.20 -2.53 2.48
CA PHE A 420 -19.94 -3.86 3.00
C PHE A 420 -21.13 -4.77 2.76
N ASP A 421 -20.79 -6.01 2.47
CA ASP A 421 -21.77 -7.07 2.26
C ASP A 421 -21.96 -7.84 3.57
N ARG A 422 -23.20 -8.01 3.99
CA ARG A 422 -23.54 -8.72 5.21
C ARG A 422 -23.33 -10.24 5.10
N GLU A 423 -23.29 -10.77 3.89
CA GLU A 423 -23.09 -12.19 3.63
C GLU A 423 -21.60 -12.57 3.59
N THR A 424 -20.72 -11.62 3.27
CA THR A 424 -19.27 -11.80 3.22
C THR A 424 -18.55 -11.08 4.37
N ASP A 425 -18.94 -11.34 5.57
CA ASP A 425 -18.53 -10.72 6.85
C ASP A 425 -17.01 -10.65 7.13
N TYR A 426 -16.18 -10.99 6.15
CA TYR A 426 -14.77 -11.28 6.42
C TYR A 426 -13.85 -10.05 6.41
N TYR A 427 -14.22 -8.97 5.74
CA TYR A 427 -13.27 -7.88 5.49
C TYR A 427 -13.64 -6.51 6.05
N TYR A 428 -14.91 -6.15 6.09
CA TYR A 428 -15.31 -4.79 6.43
C TYR A 428 -16.11 -4.68 7.70
N CYS A 429 -16.95 -5.63 7.98
CA CYS A 429 -17.77 -5.57 9.16
C CYS A 429 -18.05 -6.96 9.69
N ALA A 430 -17.20 -7.45 10.52
CA ALA A 430 -17.37 -8.77 11.10
C ALA A 430 -18.56 -8.85 12.05
N ARG A 431 -19.03 -7.76 12.66
CA ARG A 431 -20.12 -7.82 13.63
C ARG A 431 -20.87 -6.49 13.72
N ILE A 432 -22.12 -6.51 13.34
CA ILE A 432 -23.07 -5.49 13.73
C ILE A 432 -23.73 -5.98 15.02
N LYS A 433 -23.32 -5.43 16.16
CA LYS A 433 -24.09 -5.48 17.39
C LYS A 433 -24.81 -4.18 17.50
N GLU A 434 -26.13 -4.17 17.56
CA GLU A 434 -26.93 -2.98 17.86
C GLU A 434 -26.19 -1.62 17.67
N ASN A 435 -26.06 -1.14 16.44
CA ASN A 435 -25.38 0.13 16.11
C ASN A 435 -23.85 0.16 16.25
N GLU A 436 -23.19 -0.97 16.36
CA GLU A 436 -21.74 -1.08 16.36
C GLU A 436 -21.25 -1.63 15.02
N TYR A 437 -20.31 -0.92 14.38
CA TYR A 437 -19.70 -1.29 13.11
C TYR A 437 -18.20 -1.50 13.29
N ASN A 438 -17.77 -2.74 13.17
CA ASN A 438 -16.37 -3.10 13.32
C ASN A 438 -15.78 -3.37 11.94
N ILE A 439 -14.84 -2.52 11.51
CA ILE A 439 -14.20 -2.64 10.21
C ILE A 439 -12.91 -3.42 10.38
N THR A 440 -12.88 -4.61 9.78
CA THR A 440 -11.74 -5.51 9.81
C THR A 440 -11.23 -5.74 8.39
N GLY A 441 -10.09 -6.32 8.21
CA GLY A 441 -9.68 -6.93 6.96
C GLY A 441 -8.58 -6.25 6.18
N LEU A 442 -8.67 -4.98 5.84
CA LEU A 442 -7.55 -4.24 5.24
C LEU A 442 -6.50 -3.86 6.27
N ASN A 443 -6.87 -4.00 7.53
CA ASN A 443 -6.06 -3.60 8.65
C ASN A 443 -6.13 -4.67 9.72
N PRO A 444 -4.99 -5.24 10.17
CA PRO A 444 -4.97 -6.23 11.24
C PRO A 444 -5.55 -5.70 12.57
N ASN A 445 -5.68 -4.37 12.71
CA ASN A 445 -6.33 -3.75 13.84
C ASN A 445 -7.65 -3.14 13.35
N SER A 446 -8.76 -3.74 13.71
CA SER A 446 -10.09 -3.25 13.39
C SER A 446 -10.35 -1.87 13.97
N ILE A 447 -11.09 -1.03 13.24
CA ILE A 447 -11.68 0.19 13.76
C ILE A 447 -13.15 -0.08 14.05
N THR A 448 -13.54 0.17 15.27
CA THR A 448 -14.96 0.18 15.65
C THR A 448 -15.52 1.57 15.41
N ILE A 449 -16.53 1.68 14.56
CA ILE A 449 -17.27 2.91 14.30
C ILE A 449 -18.64 2.74 14.93
N ASN A 450 -18.87 3.38 16.06
CA ASN A 450 -20.14 3.30 16.75
C ASN A 450 -20.41 4.55 17.61
N GLU A 451 -21.63 4.68 18.09
CA GLU A 451 -22.04 5.77 18.97
C GLU A 451 -21.39 5.69 20.36
N ASP A 452 -21.02 4.48 20.82
CA ASP A 452 -20.36 4.31 22.11
C ASP A 452 -18.90 4.78 22.06
N LEU A 453 -18.19 4.53 20.95
CA LEU A 453 -16.83 5.02 20.76
C LEU A 453 -16.78 6.55 20.80
N VAL A 454 -17.73 7.21 20.17
CA VAL A 454 -17.84 8.68 20.21
C VAL A 454 -18.60 9.20 21.42
N ARG A 455 -19.11 8.30 22.25
CA ARG A 455 -19.89 8.63 23.44
C ARG A 455 -21.15 9.44 23.10
N LEU A 456 -21.75 9.21 21.91
CA LEU A 456 -22.90 9.97 21.42
C LEU A 456 -24.06 9.95 22.41
N LYS A 457 -24.40 8.78 22.96
CA LYS A 457 -25.46 8.67 24.01
C LYS A 457 -25.20 9.51 25.26
N LEU A 458 -23.92 9.65 25.63
CA LEU A 458 -23.55 10.52 26.78
C LEU A 458 -23.67 11.99 26.42
N LEU A 459 -23.28 12.37 25.22
CA LEU A 459 -23.40 13.73 24.70
C LEU A 459 -24.86 14.16 24.57
N LEU A 460 -25.75 13.26 24.10
CA LEU A 460 -27.19 13.54 23.98
C LEU A 460 -27.90 13.68 25.35
N LYS A 461 -27.33 13.15 26.43
CA LYS A 461 -27.87 13.38 27.80
C LYS A 461 -27.60 14.80 28.31
N ILE A 462 -26.71 15.55 27.70
CA ILE A 462 -26.44 16.94 28.05
C ILE A 462 -27.72 17.76 27.81
N PRO A 463 -28.19 18.54 28.78
CA PRO A 463 -29.45 19.28 28.64
C PRO A 463 -29.51 20.14 27.39
N GLY A 464 -30.52 19.91 26.54
CA GLY A 464 -30.78 20.65 25.32
C GLY A 464 -30.04 20.12 24.08
N VAL A 465 -29.00 19.27 24.21
CA VAL A 465 -28.21 18.78 23.07
C VAL A 465 -29.04 17.88 22.15
N GLU A 466 -29.85 16.97 22.69
CA GLU A 466 -30.69 16.09 21.87
C GLU A 466 -31.69 16.89 21.02
N GLN A 467 -32.33 17.92 21.62
CA GLN A 467 -33.23 18.78 20.89
C GLN A 467 -32.48 19.58 19.81
N TYR A 468 -31.33 20.14 20.14
CA TYR A 468 -30.48 20.85 19.18
C TYR A 468 -30.08 19.98 18.00
N PHE A 469 -29.76 18.70 18.24
CA PHE A 469 -29.46 17.74 17.17
C PHE A 469 -30.66 17.49 16.27
N LYS A 470 -31.85 17.28 16.86
CA LYS A 470 -33.12 17.14 16.12
C LYS A 470 -33.41 18.36 15.26
N ASP A 471 -33.25 19.55 15.81
CA ASP A 471 -33.51 20.83 15.14
C ASP A 471 -32.55 21.05 13.94
N LYS A 472 -31.30 20.57 14.07
CA LYS A 472 -30.30 20.60 12.98
C LYS A 472 -30.43 19.43 12.00
N GLY A 473 -31.26 18.43 12.32
CA GLY A 473 -31.36 17.20 11.54
C GLY A 473 -30.12 16.30 11.66
N TYR A 474 -29.35 16.41 12.73
CA TYR A 474 -28.20 15.56 13.02
C TYR A 474 -28.63 14.22 13.58
N ALA A 475 -27.85 13.17 13.29
CA ALA A 475 -28.16 11.83 13.77
C ALA A 475 -28.02 11.72 15.29
N THR A 476 -29.06 11.18 15.94
CA THR A 476 -29.06 10.89 17.37
C THR A 476 -28.72 9.45 17.70
N GLN A 477 -28.57 8.62 16.68
CA GLN A 477 -28.15 7.21 16.78
C GLN A 477 -27.57 6.71 15.45
N PHE A 478 -26.77 5.65 15.51
CA PHE A 478 -26.31 4.93 14.33
C PHE A 478 -27.32 3.86 13.96
N GLN A 479 -27.90 3.97 12.76
CA GLN A 479 -28.88 3.02 12.26
C GLN A 479 -28.19 1.90 11.46
N LYS A 480 -28.87 0.75 11.34
CA LYS A 480 -28.36 -0.35 10.49
C LYS A 480 -28.33 0.05 9.02
N SER A 481 -27.17 -0.09 8.38
CA SER A 481 -26.99 0.14 6.95
C SER A 481 -25.84 -0.71 6.42
N ASN A 482 -25.78 -0.85 5.10
CA ASN A 482 -24.62 -1.43 4.39
C ASN A 482 -23.59 -0.35 4.01
N HIS A 483 -23.84 0.91 4.38
CA HIS A 483 -22.97 2.05 4.07
C HIS A 483 -22.71 2.84 5.33
N ILE A 484 -21.47 2.84 5.79
CA ILE A 484 -20.99 3.64 6.93
C ILE A 484 -19.82 4.51 6.51
N LEU A 485 -19.51 5.54 7.28
CA LEU A 485 -18.37 6.40 7.00
C LEU A 485 -17.08 5.59 6.87
N LEU A 486 -16.26 5.96 5.90
CA LEU A 486 -14.89 5.46 5.81
C LEU A 486 -14.11 5.80 7.09
N PRO A 487 -13.21 4.93 7.58
CA PRO A 487 -12.49 5.15 8.84
C PRO A 487 -11.77 6.49 8.93
N ASN A 488 -11.13 6.93 7.85
CA ASN A 488 -10.44 8.22 7.81
C ASN A 488 -11.41 9.41 7.85
N VAL A 489 -12.60 9.30 7.29
CA VAL A 489 -13.65 10.31 7.37
C VAL A 489 -14.20 10.38 8.79
N PHE A 490 -14.46 9.22 9.40
CA PHE A 490 -14.93 9.13 10.77
C PHE A 490 -13.95 9.79 11.75
N ILE A 491 -12.66 9.47 11.66
CA ILE A 491 -11.63 10.00 12.56
C ILE A 491 -11.34 11.48 12.28
N LYS A 492 -11.14 11.85 11.00
CA LYS A 492 -10.66 13.20 10.64
C LYS A 492 -11.78 14.24 10.57
N ILE A 493 -13.02 13.85 10.29
CA ILE A 493 -14.12 14.79 10.09
C ILE A 493 -15.19 14.64 11.17
N TYR A 494 -15.75 13.43 11.32
CA TYR A 494 -16.91 13.23 12.21
C TYR A 494 -16.60 13.55 13.67
N LEU A 495 -15.49 13.00 14.21
CA LEU A 495 -15.12 13.25 15.62
C LEU A 495 -14.86 14.73 15.91
N GLY A 496 -14.19 15.42 15.01
CA GLY A 496 -13.95 16.86 15.12
C GLY A 496 -15.24 17.66 15.03
N ALA A 497 -16.06 17.41 14.01
CA ALA A 497 -17.33 18.09 13.79
C ALA A 497 -18.29 17.91 14.99
N LEU A 498 -18.34 16.70 15.56
CA LEU A 498 -19.15 16.41 16.73
C LEU A 498 -18.72 17.23 17.96
N GLY A 499 -17.41 17.26 18.24
CA GLY A 499 -16.87 18.03 19.37
C GLY A 499 -17.13 19.52 19.24
N GLU A 500 -16.84 20.09 18.07
CA GLU A 500 -17.05 21.52 17.81
C GLU A 500 -18.52 21.92 17.87
N CYS A 501 -19.42 21.12 17.27
CA CYS A 501 -20.85 21.37 17.29
C CYS A 501 -21.42 21.44 18.71
N ILE A 502 -21.01 20.50 19.55
CA ILE A 502 -21.48 20.45 20.94
C ILE A 502 -20.83 21.55 21.80
N GLY A 503 -19.54 21.80 21.59
CA GLY A 503 -18.81 22.87 22.27
C GLY A 503 -19.41 24.25 21.99
N GLU A 504 -19.68 24.53 20.70
CA GLU A 504 -20.37 25.74 20.27
C GLU A 504 -21.73 25.89 20.97
N PHE A 505 -22.55 24.84 20.96
CA PHE A 505 -23.86 24.84 21.60
C PHE A 505 -23.77 25.13 23.10
N LEU A 506 -22.89 24.42 23.83
CA LEU A 506 -22.75 24.55 25.26
C LEU A 506 -22.27 25.95 25.69
N LEU A 507 -21.22 26.46 25.05
CA LEU A 507 -20.69 27.75 25.44
C LEU A 507 -21.64 28.89 25.07
N ASN A 508 -22.30 28.84 23.93
CA ASN A 508 -23.23 29.87 23.49
C ASN A 508 -24.43 30.03 24.47
N GLN A 509 -24.89 28.97 25.13
CA GLN A 509 -25.94 29.07 26.16
C GLN A 509 -25.55 30.01 27.33
N TYR A 510 -24.26 30.06 27.67
CA TYR A 510 -23.75 30.93 28.72
C TYR A 510 -23.33 32.30 28.20
N LEU A 511 -22.73 32.37 27.01
CA LEU A 511 -22.28 33.63 26.41
C LEU A 511 -23.43 34.56 26.04
N MET A 512 -24.58 34.03 25.66
CA MET A 512 -25.80 34.83 25.39
C MET A 512 -26.23 35.71 26.59
N ARG A 513 -25.94 35.29 27.83
CA ARG A 513 -26.22 36.09 29.05
C ARG A 513 -25.35 37.35 29.11
N PHE A 514 -24.27 37.40 28.38
CA PHE A 514 -23.34 38.54 28.28
C PHE A 514 -23.43 39.23 26.92
N ASN A 515 -24.45 38.91 26.11
CA ASN A 515 -24.64 39.41 24.77
C ASN A 515 -23.44 39.09 23.84
N MET A 516 -22.81 37.92 24.08
CA MET A 516 -21.69 37.39 23.30
C MET A 516 -22.07 36.06 22.66
N LYS A 517 -21.38 35.73 21.56
CA LYS A 517 -21.54 34.47 20.84
C LYS A 517 -20.23 34.06 20.20
N LEU A 518 -19.95 32.77 20.17
CA LEU A 518 -18.87 32.22 19.36
C LEU A 518 -19.24 32.35 17.87
N GLU A 519 -18.30 32.84 17.09
CA GLU A 519 -18.45 33.00 15.67
C GLU A 519 -17.51 32.02 14.91
N ARG A 520 -18.02 31.43 13.86
CA ARG A 520 -17.17 30.63 12.98
C ARG A 520 -16.23 31.53 12.22
N ILE A 521 -15.02 31.05 12.00
CA ILE A 521 -13.98 31.80 11.30
C ILE A 521 -14.25 31.70 9.80
N ASP A 522 -14.33 32.84 9.12
CA ASP A 522 -14.55 32.97 7.68
C ASP A 522 -13.28 33.36 6.89
N SER A 523 -12.25 33.79 7.62
CA SER A 523 -10.95 34.16 7.03
C SER A 523 -10.11 32.96 6.68
N ILE A 524 -9.69 32.83 5.43
CA ILE A 524 -8.83 31.74 4.93
C ILE A 524 -7.57 31.60 5.79
N GLU A 525 -6.95 32.70 6.18
CA GLU A 525 -5.72 32.71 6.96
C GLU A 525 -5.88 32.10 8.37
N LYS A 526 -7.05 32.29 8.97
CA LYS A 526 -7.36 31.90 10.36
C LYS A 526 -8.10 30.57 10.46
N TYR A 527 -8.84 30.18 9.41
CA TYR A 527 -9.73 29.01 9.42
C TYR A 527 -8.98 27.68 9.66
N GLU A 528 -7.79 27.52 9.10
CA GLU A 528 -6.96 26.34 9.33
C GLU A 528 -6.44 26.25 10.77
N LYS A 529 -6.36 27.39 11.45
CA LYS A 529 -5.68 27.52 12.74
C LYS A 529 -6.59 27.28 13.94
N PHE A 530 -7.86 27.70 13.86
CA PHE A 530 -8.79 27.67 14.99
C PHE A 530 -10.21 27.33 14.55
N ASP A 531 -11.02 26.80 15.49
CA ASP A 531 -12.41 26.41 15.22
C ASP A 531 -13.36 27.61 15.27
N PHE A 532 -13.19 28.48 16.28
CA PHE A 532 -14.07 29.64 16.52
C PHE A 532 -13.27 30.86 16.97
N THR A 533 -13.92 32.03 16.82
CA THR A 533 -13.46 33.29 17.39
C THR A 533 -14.53 33.88 18.32
N LEU A 534 -14.08 34.67 19.27
CA LEU A 534 -14.93 35.53 20.11
C LEU A 534 -14.39 36.96 20.01
N GLY A 535 -15.11 37.81 19.29
CA GLY A 535 -14.55 39.08 18.88
C GLY A 535 -13.33 38.93 17.95
N ASN A 536 -12.43 39.92 17.97
CA ASN A 536 -11.37 39.96 16.96
C ASN A 536 -10.10 39.14 17.31
N ASP A 537 -9.82 38.89 18.59
CA ASP A 537 -8.51 38.43 19.05
C ASP A 537 -8.52 37.23 20.01
N ILE A 538 -9.70 36.65 20.27
CA ILE A 538 -9.84 35.46 21.13
C ILE A 538 -10.25 34.27 20.28
N TYR A 539 -9.49 33.17 20.38
CA TYR A 539 -9.69 31.98 19.57
C TYR A 539 -9.98 30.75 20.43
N VAL A 540 -10.84 29.86 19.93
CA VAL A 540 -11.28 28.67 20.65
C VAL A 540 -11.12 27.45 19.76
N ASP A 541 -10.46 26.40 20.29
CA ASP A 541 -10.41 25.07 19.73
C ASP A 541 -11.15 24.09 20.64
N PHE A 542 -12.13 23.39 20.11
CA PHE A 542 -12.78 22.30 20.82
C PHE A 542 -12.08 20.97 20.56
N LYS A 543 -12.01 20.16 21.62
CA LYS A 543 -11.46 18.81 21.53
C LYS A 543 -12.47 17.81 22.08
N HIS A 544 -12.52 16.67 21.44
CA HIS A 544 -13.31 15.52 21.87
C HIS A 544 -12.36 14.36 22.20
N TRP A 545 -11.49 14.58 23.19
CA TRP A 545 -10.53 13.58 23.66
C TRP A 545 -11.20 12.57 24.58
N ILE A 546 -11.09 11.29 24.24
CA ILE A 546 -11.73 10.18 24.96
C ILE A 546 -10.77 9.55 25.97
N GLY A 547 -9.45 9.76 25.83
CA GLY A 547 -8.43 9.25 26.76
C GLY A 547 -7.12 10.03 26.67
N ASN A 548 -6.25 9.84 27.67
CA ASN A 548 -4.88 10.40 27.72
C ASN A 548 -4.76 11.91 27.45
N PHE A 549 -5.61 12.69 28.10
CA PHE A 549 -5.57 14.15 28.02
C PHE A 549 -4.16 14.72 28.21
N ASP A 550 -3.40 14.24 29.19
CA ASP A 550 -2.06 14.75 29.51
C ASP A 550 -0.97 14.35 28.49
N LYS A 551 -1.11 13.23 27.81
CA LYS A 551 -0.12 12.81 26.78
C LYS A 551 -0.09 13.75 25.58
N ASN A 552 -1.23 14.31 25.24
CA ASN A 552 -1.36 15.19 24.08
C ASN A 552 -1.12 16.67 24.43
N ARG A 553 -1.26 17.02 25.70
CA ARG A 553 -1.26 18.39 26.19
C ARG A 553 -0.01 19.19 25.85
N GLY A 554 1.18 18.64 26.05
CA GLY A 554 2.43 19.37 25.80
C GLY A 554 2.59 19.82 24.36
N LYS A 555 2.33 18.93 23.42
CA LYS A 555 2.41 19.22 21.99
C LYS A 555 1.34 20.19 21.50
N GLU A 556 0.15 20.08 22.06
CA GLU A 556 -0.95 20.98 21.71
C GLU A 556 -0.69 22.40 22.23
N ILE A 557 -0.06 22.56 23.39
CA ILE A 557 0.35 23.87 23.93
C ILE A 557 1.29 24.57 22.96
N GLU A 558 2.38 23.92 22.58
CA GLU A 558 3.38 24.48 21.66
C GLU A 558 2.76 24.85 20.30
N ARG A 559 1.96 23.95 19.74
CA ARG A 559 1.29 24.19 18.46
C ARG A 559 0.29 25.36 18.54
N PHE A 560 -0.45 25.45 19.63
CA PHE A 560 -1.48 26.47 19.76
C PHE A 560 -0.85 27.88 19.96
N ILE A 561 0.22 27.97 20.73
CA ILE A 561 0.96 29.22 20.90
C ILE A 561 1.57 29.66 19.55
N ASP A 562 2.20 28.77 18.81
CA ASP A 562 2.73 29.06 17.47
C ASP A 562 1.63 29.56 16.50
N LYS A 563 0.43 28.99 16.58
CA LYS A 563 -0.73 29.47 15.81
C LYS A 563 -1.16 30.87 16.21
N LEU A 564 -1.22 31.18 17.53
CA LEU A 564 -1.56 32.51 18.03
C LEU A 564 -0.53 33.56 17.60
N ASP A 565 0.76 33.22 17.66
CA ASP A 565 1.84 34.11 17.26
C ASP A 565 1.76 34.48 15.78
N LYS A 566 1.44 33.52 14.92
CA LYS A 566 1.30 33.71 13.46
C LYS A 566 0.17 34.66 13.06
N ILE A 567 -0.81 34.89 13.91
CA ILE A 567 -1.95 35.79 13.64
C ILE A 567 -2.02 36.98 14.58
N ASN A 568 -1.02 37.18 15.44
CA ASN A 568 -1.01 38.17 16.52
C ASN A 568 -2.24 38.06 17.44
N GLY A 569 -2.69 36.82 17.68
CA GLY A 569 -3.86 36.55 18.54
C GLY A 569 -3.57 36.89 20.00
N LYS A 570 -4.51 37.57 20.65
CA LYS A 570 -4.38 38.01 22.05
C LYS A 570 -4.48 36.81 23.00
N ARG A 571 -5.45 35.92 22.76
CA ARG A 571 -5.73 34.80 23.67
C ARG A 571 -6.36 33.61 22.95
N GLY A 572 -6.12 32.42 23.50
CA GLY A 572 -6.70 31.19 23.01
C GLY A 572 -7.15 30.23 24.09
N PHE A 573 -8.11 29.41 23.74
CA PHE A 573 -8.69 28.38 24.59
C PHE A 573 -8.64 27.02 23.86
N ILE A 574 -8.16 26.00 24.55
CA ILE A 574 -8.36 24.60 24.18
C ILE A 574 -9.36 24.02 25.16
N ILE A 575 -10.49 23.54 24.68
CA ILE A 575 -11.60 23.11 25.51
C ILE A 575 -12.01 21.68 25.16
N ASN A 576 -11.85 20.74 26.08
CA ASN A 576 -12.37 19.40 25.92
C ASN A 576 -13.86 19.36 26.34
N ILE A 577 -14.68 18.55 25.67
CA ILE A 577 -16.12 18.52 25.87
C ILE A 577 -16.47 17.67 27.08
N LEU A 578 -16.05 16.41 27.10
CA LEU A 578 -16.44 15.45 28.14
C LEU A 578 -15.30 15.19 29.12
N LYS A 579 -15.65 14.96 30.38
CA LYS A 579 -14.68 14.47 31.36
C LYS A 579 -14.11 13.14 30.91
N PRO A 580 -12.76 12.96 30.91
CA PRO A 580 -12.12 11.68 30.64
C PRO A 580 -12.51 10.64 31.72
N ASP A 581 -12.59 9.36 31.31
CA ASP A 581 -12.93 8.27 32.24
C ASP A 581 -11.79 8.01 33.22
N ASN A 582 -12.15 7.76 34.49
CA ASN A 582 -11.22 7.41 35.58
C ASN A 582 -10.08 8.41 35.84
N TYR A 583 -10.26 9.66 35.46
CA TYR A 583 -9.24 10.68 35.58
C TYR A 583 -9.87 12.06 35.77
N ASP A 584 -9.30 12.85 36.67
CA ASP A 584 -9.71 14.24 36.93
C ASP A 584 -8.62 15.23 36.47
N PRO A 585 -8.65 15.64 35.20
CA PRO A 585 -7.61 16.45 34.61
C PRO A 585 -7.65 17.89 35.15
N LYS A 586 -6.45 18.44 35.43
CA LYS A 586 -6.32 19.81 35.90
C LYS A 586 -6.33 20.80 34.74
N GLN A 587 -6.95 21.97 35.00
CA GLN A 587 -6.82 23.11 34.10
C GLN A 587 -5.38 23.56 33.95
N TYR A 588 -5.06 24.20 32.82
CA TYR A 588 -3.76 24.79 32.57
C TYR A 588 -3.92 26.23 32.10
N ILE A 589 -3.09 27.12 32.62
CA ILE A 589 -2.99 28.50 32.20
C ILE A 589 -1.52 28.78 31.94
N SER A 590 -1.19 29.30 30.75
CA SER A 590 0.17 29.70 30.44
C SER A 590 0.62 30.88 31.32
N ASN A 591 1.95 31.00 31.53
CA ASN A 591 2.51 32.03 32.40
C ASN A 591 2.13 33.47 31.99
N ASP A 592 1.94 33.66 30.69
CA ASP A 592 1.52 34.94 30.08
C ASP A 592 0.01 35.11 29.96
N ASN A 593 -0.78 34.17 30.46
CA ASN A 593 -2.23 34.09 30.34
C ASN A 593 -2.78 34.10 28.91
N ARG A 594 -1.96 33.77 27.92
CA ARG A 594 -2.36 33.74 26.50
C ARG A 594 -3.08 32.46 26.13
N LEU A 595 -2.77 31.34 26.76
CA LEU A 595 -3.39 30.05 26.50
C LEU A 595 -4.02 29.49 27.79
N ILE A 596 -5.30 29.16 27.70
CA ILE A 596 -6.06 28.50 28.74
C ILE A 596 -6.58 27.16 28.23
N ILE A 597 -6.29 26.08 28.98
CA ILE A 597 -6.81 24.75 28.66
C ILE A 597 -7.86 24.39 29.71
N ILE A 598 -9.07 24.16 29.22
CA ILE A 598 -10.22 23.72 30.00
C ILE A 598 -10.36 22.20 29.79
N PRO A 599 -10.20 21.41 30.87
CA PRO A 599 -10.11 19.96 30.75
C PRO A 599 -11.43 19.29 30.37
N TYR A 600 -12.56 19.86 30.73
CA TYR A 600 -13.88 19.39 30.28
C TYR A 600 -14.97 20.43 30.61
N LEU A 601 -16.01 20.45 29.77
CA LEU A 601 -17.21 21.25 29.97
C LEU A 601 -18.32 20.45 30.66
N TYR A 602 -18.38 19.14 30.50
CA TYR A 602 -19.44 18.30 31.03
C TYR A 602 -18.89 17.10 31.78
N ASP A 603 -19.35 16.94 33.03
CA ASP A 603 -19.01 15.80 33.88
C ASP A 603 -20.09 14.71 33.70
N THR A 604 -19.72 13.62 33.02
CA THR A 604 -20.62 12.50 32.70
C THR A 604 -20.99 11.68 33.93
N GLU A 605 -20.12 11.62 34.94
CA GLU A 605 -20.39 10.90 36.20
C GLU A 605 -21.42 11.63 37.04
N LYS A 606 -21.30 12.95 37.11
CA LYS A 606 -22.21 13.81 37.87
C LYS A 606 -23.41 14.29 37.07
N ASN A 607 -23.45 13.99 35.79
CA ASN A 607 -24.48 14.42 34.85
C ASN A 607 -24.73 15.93 34.86
N LYS A 608 -23.67 16.76 34.91
CA LYS A 608 -23.76 18.20 35.02
C LYS A 608 -22.66 18.96 34.30
N ILE A 609 -22.96 20.19 33.92
CA ILE A 609 -21.99 21.12 33.36
C ILE A 609 -20.98 21.53 34.44
N ASN A 610 -19.71 21.61 34.02
CA ASN A 610 -18.63 22.12 34.86
C ASN A 610 -18.72 23.66 34.94
N ILE A 611 -19.45 24.16 35.90
CA ILE A 611 -19.67 25.60 36.09
C ILE A 611 -18.36 26.35 36.35
N ASP A 612 -17.39 25.72 37.02
CA ASP A 612 -16.10 26.36 37.28
C ASP A 612 -15.28 26.53 36.01
N ALA A 613 -15.36 25.57 35.07
CA ALA A 613 -14.80 25.70 33.74
C ALA A 613 -15.43 26.87 32.95
N VAL A 614 -16.76 27.01 33.02
CA VAL A 614 -17.48 28.12 32.37
C VAL A 614 -17.10 29.46 33.03
N LYS A 615 -17.04 29.55 34.36
CA LYS A 615 -16.58 30.75 35.07
C LYS A 615 -15.15 31.12 34.70
N LEU A 616 -14.26 30.13 34.59
CA LEU A 616 -12.88 30.32 34.14
C LEU A 616 -12.83 30.91 32.72
N PHE A 617 -13.59 30.34 31.80
CA PHE A 617 -13.70 30.85 30.44
C PHE A 617 -14.16 32.31 30.45
N ILE A 618 -15.27 32.64 31.12
CA ILE A 618 -15.82 33.99 31.21
C ILE A 618 -14.84 34.96 31.87
N LYS A 619 -14.12 34.55 32.91
CA LYS A 619 -13.09 35.38 33.56
C LYS A 619 -12.03 35.83 32.55
N TYR A 620 -11.52 34.90 31.73
CA TYR A 620 -10.41 35.18 30.84
C TYR A 620 -10.82 35.80 29.49
N ILE A 621 -12.08 35.80 29.09
CA ILE A 621 -12.57 36.58 27.95
C ILE A 621 -12.74 38.07 28.28
N ASN A 622 -12.97 38.43 29.54
CA ASN A 622 -13.18 39.82 30.02
C ASN A 622 -11.88 40.49 30.48
N TYR A 623 -10.76 39.77 30.52
CA TYR A 623 -9.44 40.27 30.91
C TYR A 623 -8.67 40.76 29.67
#